data_bf0afd5afa9ed1c34e2df25ea61a62a1
#
_entry.id   bf0afd5afa9ed1c34e2df25ea61a62a1
#
_cell.length_a   1.000
_cell.length_b   1.000
_cell.length_c   1.000
_cell.angle_alpha   90.00
_cell.angle_beta   90.00
_cell.angle_gamma   90.00
#
_symmetry.space_group_name_H-M   'P 1'
#
loop_
_entity.id
_entity.type
_entity.pdbx_description
1 polymer ?
#
loop_
_entity_poly.entity_id
_entity_poly.type
_entity_poly.pdbx_seq_one_letter_code
_entity_poly.pdbx_strand_id
1 'polypeptide(L)'
;MAIASSAVTVFAVDVLNGNDMPSSSSYTFTESGYDGGGIYKVSQNGVTPPTDFTHAAESTINGVVSIKSYATPRGYNAYGNGGGASPFNDPFLEFFFGSPNGGNRRQQPQQKQDKPEQQLGLGSGVIISPDGYIVTNNHVIDGAERLEITLNDNRTFNAKVIGSDASTDIALLKIEAEGLPVIPIGDSDALKVGEWVLAVGNPFGFTSTVTTGIVSAKARSIGSATQGRPMGIESYIQTDAAVNPGNSGGALVNINGELVGINTAIYSQTGNYAGYSFAVPTSIVKKIITDIKQYGTVQRAVLGVAYRELTP
;
A
#
# COMPACT_ATOMS: atom_id res chain seq x y z
N MET A 1 -4.98 -37.94 -14.48
CA MET A 1 -5.72 -39.22 -14.70
C MET A 1 -7.24 -39.07 -14.68
N ALA A 2 -7.84 -38.07 -14.10
CA ALA A 2 -9.30 -37.92 -14.06
C ALA A 2 -9.95 -37.41 -15.38
N ILE A 3 -9.20 -36.68 -16.22
CA ILE A 3 -9.73 -36.12 -17.49
C ILE A 3 -9.78 -37.15 -18.62
N ALA A 4 -8.94 -38.16 -18.59
CA ALA A 4 -8.95 -39.21 -19.60
C ALA A 4 -10.13 -40.17 -19.44
N SER A 5 -10.71 -40.33 -18.25
CA SER A 5 -11.80 -41.27 -18.00
C SER A 5 -13.16 -40.77 -18.52
N SER A 6 -13.41 -39.45 -18.52
CA SER A 6 -14.68 -38.88 -18.96
C SER A 6 -14.86 -38.96 -20.50
N ALA A 7 -13.79 -38.71 -21.25
CA ALA A 7 -13.81 -38.77 -22.71
C ALA A 7 -14.02 -40.22 -23.21
N VAL A 8 -13.38 -41.19 -22.54
CA VAL A 8 -13.56 -42.62 -22.88
C VAL A 8 -14.96 -43.13 -22.55
N THR A 9 -15.54 -42.61 -21.44
CA THR A 9 -16.90 -43.02 -21.04
C THR A 9 -17.96 -42.50 -22.01
N VAL A 10 -17.85 -41.26 -22.48
CA VAL A 10 -18.77 -40.68 -23.47
C VAL A 10 -18.65 -41.41 -24.79
N PHE A 11 -17.44 -41.71 -25.22
CA PHE A 11 -17.22 -42.47 -26.46
C PHE A 11 -17.81 -43.91 -26.40
N ALA A 12 -17.71 -44.57 -25.27
CA ALA A 12 -18.28 -45.91 -25.07
C ALA A 12 -19.82 -45.92 -25.08
N VAL A 13 -20.45 -44.87 -24.55
CA VAL A 13 -21.92 -44.74 -24.54
C VAL A 13 -22.45 -44.49 -25.95
N ASP A 14 -21.78 -43.63 -26.73
CA ASP A 14 -22.21 -43.36 -28.12
C ASP A 14 -22.08 -44.57 -29.05
N VAL A 15 -21.03 -45.35 -28.88
CA VAL A 15 -20.84 -46.61 -29.66
C VAL A 15 -21.87 -47.66 -29.30
N LEU A 16 -22.32 -47.75 -28.05
CA LEU A 16 -23.30 -48.72 -27.61
C LEU A 16 -24.74 -48.33 -27.99
N ASN A 17 -25.03 -47.07 -28.22
CA ASN A 17 -26.35 -46.56 -28.56
C ASN A 17 -26.64 -46.51 -30.06
N GLY A 18 -25.70 -46.92 -30.95
CA GLY A 18 -25.92 -47.02 -32.38
C GLY A 18 -26.30 -45.70 -33.08
N ASN A 19 -25.95 -44.56 -32.48
CA ASN A 19 -26.17 -43.28 -33.12
C ASN A 19 -25.05 -43.03 -34.12
N ASP A 20 -25.42 -42.96 -35.39
CA ASP A 20 -24.52 -42.53 -36.47
C ASP A 20 -23.96 -41.16 -36.10
N MET A 21 -22.65 -41.08 -35.90
CA MET A 21 -21.96 -39.87 -35.68
C MET A 21 -22.17 -38.92 -36.87
N PRO A 22 -22.67 -37.70 -36.68
CA PRO A 22 -22.64 -36.71 -37.75
C PRO A 22 -21.19 -36.52 -38.16
N SER A 23 -20.91 -36.62 -39.45
CA SER A 23 -19.60 -36.47 -40.07
C SER A 23 -18.88 -35.27 -39.50
N SER A 24 -17.88 -35.57 -38.71
CA SER A 24 -16.75 -34.73 -38.27
C SER A 24 -16.81 -33.26 -38.64
N SER A 25 -17.48 -32.43 -37.85
CA SER A 25 -16.93 -31.14 -37.55
C SER A 25 -15.81 -31.38 -36.52
N SER A 26 -14.61 -31.59 -37.01
CA SER A 26 -13.43 -31.68 -36.15
C SER A 26 -13.26 -30.35 -35.49
N TYR A 27 -13.70 -30.21 -34.23
CA TYR A 27 -13.19 -29.16 -33.35
C TYR A 27 -11.75 -29.55 -33.05
N THR A 28 -10.86 -29.15 -33.93
CA THR A 28 -9.44 -29.12 -33.62
C THR A 28 -9.24 -28.05 -32.57
N PHE A 29 -9.20 -28.46 -31.30
CA PHE A 29 -8.48 -27.68 -30.32
C PHE A 29 -7.04 -27.71 -30.81
N THR A 30 -6.61 -26.61 -31.41
CA THR A 30 -5.21 -26.38 -31.65
C THR A 30 -4.59 -26.25 -30.28
N GLU A 31 -3.98 -27.31 -29.75
CA GLU A 31 -3.02 -27.19 -28.68
C GLU A 31 -1.97 -26.21 -29.21
N SER A 32 -2.03 -24.97 -28.73
CA SER A 32 -1.07 -23.96 -29.12
C SER A 32 0.30 -24.44 -28.66
N GLY A 33 1.08 -24.95 -29.60
CA GLY A 33 2.49 -24.84 -29.42
C GLY A 33 3.34 -26.07 -29.23
N TYR A 34 2.87 -27.28 -29.56
CA TYR A 34 3.75 -28.45 -29.49
C TYR A 34 4.10 -29.10 -30.80
N ASP A 35 3.64 -28.56 -31.90
CA ASP A 35 4.11 -29.01 -33.22
C ASP A 35 5.00 -27.92 -33.83
N GLY A 36 6.18 -28.26 -34.30
CA GLY A 36 7.33 -27.40 -34.65
C GLY A 36 7.10 -26.32 -35.71
N GLY A 37 5.88 -25.80 -35.82
CA GLY A 37 5.45 -24.72 -36.70
C GLY A 37 4.69 -23.60 -36.00
N GLY A 38 4.66 -23.56 -34.66
CA GLY A 38 3.96 -22.54 -33.88
C GLY A 38 4.48 -21.14 -34.17
N ILE A 39 3.54 -20.25 -34.48
CA ILE A 39 3.77 -18.82 -34.85
C ILE A 39 4.31 -18.00 -33.69
N TYR A 40 4.39 -18.57 -32.51
CA TYR A 40 4.97 -17.95 -31.32
C TYR A 40 6.38 -18.53 -31.08
N LYS A 41 7.34 -18.09 -31.88
CA LYS A 41 8.71 -18.03 -31.39
C LYS A 41 8.69 -16.98 -30.29
N VAL A 42 8.55 -17.39 -29.02
CA VAL A 42 8.98 -16.57 -27.90
C VAL A 42 10.42 -16.19 -28.22
N SER A 43 10.67 -14.93 -28.51
CA SER A 43 12.01 -14.45 -28.74
C SER A 43 12.85 -14.87 -27.53
N GLN A 44 13.89 -15.69 -27.74
CA GLN A 44 14.80 -16.10 -26.68
C GLN A 44 15.60 -14.92 -26.09
N ASN A 45 15.35 -13.72 -26.59
CA ASN A 45 15.80 -12.44 -26.01
C ASN A 45 14.74 -11.86 -25.05
N GLY A 46 13.69 -12.59 -24.72
CA GLY A 46 12.78 -12.22 -23.62
C GLY A 46 13.55 -12.24 -22.32
N VAL A 47 13.61 -11.11 -21.63
CA VAL A 47 14.04 -11.03 -20.24
C VAL A 47 13.23 -12.09 -19.50
N THR A 48 13.89 -13.17 -19.06
CA THR A 48 13.26 -14.16 -18.20
C THR A 48 12.79 -13.39 -16.96
N PRO A 49 11.48 -13.39 -16.61
CA PRO A 49 11.04 -12.70 -15.42
C PRO A 49 11.87 -13.21 -14.25
N PRO A 50 12.34 -12.35 -13.35
CA PRO A 50 13.04 -12.82 -12.16
C PRO A 50 12.08 -13.76 -11.42
N THR A 51 12.48 -14.99 -11.24
CA THR A 51 11.75 -15.98 -10.46
C THR A 51 12.12 -15.90 -8.98
N ASP A 52 13.15 -15.10 -8.67
CA ASP A 52 13.70 -14.93 -7.33
C ASP A 52 13.73 -13.45 -6.96
N PHE A 53 13.01 -13.10 -5.90
CA PHE A 53 12.93 -11.74 -5.35
C PHE A 53 13.81 -11.54 -4.12
N THR A 54 14.63 -12.54 -3.75
CA THR A 54 15.46 -12.54 -2.54
C THR A 54 16.37 -11.31 -2.50
N HIS A 55 17.04 -10.99 -3.60
CA HIS A 55 17.93 -9.83 -3.67
C HIS A 55 17.20 -8.51 -3.40
N ALA A 56 16.05 -8.29 -4.03
CA ALA A 56 15.24 -7.08 -3.82
C ALA A 56 14.71 -7.01 -2.39
N ALA A 57 14.28 -8.14 -1.81
CA ALA A 57 13.83 -8.22 -0.43
C ALA A 57 14.97 -7.91 0.55
N GLU A 58 16.11 -8.62 0.47
CA GLU A 58 17.25 -8.46 1.37
C GLU A 58 17.83 -7.05 1.36
N SER A 59 17.87 -6.41 0.19
CA SER A 59 18.37 -5.03 0.04
C SER A 59 17.45 -3.99 0.65
N THR A 60 16.17 -4.30 0.87
CA THR A 60 15.16 -3.31 1.25
C THR A 60 14.61 -3.47 2.66
N ILE A 61 14.56 -4.70 3.21
CA ILE A 61 13.95 -4.96 4.54
C ILE A 61 14.56 -4.11 5.66
N ASN A 62 15.86 -3.85 5.62
CA ASN A 62 16.55 -3.05 6.63
C ASN A 62 16.29 -1.55 6.49
N GLY A 63 15.83 -1.09 5.33
CA GLY A 63 15.46 0.30 5.06
C GLY A 63 14.00 0.62 5.40
N VAL A 64 13.22 -0.37 5.87
CA VAL A 64 11.83 -0.18 6.29
C VAL A 64 11.73 -0.32 7.80
N VAL A 65 11.02 0.63 8.42
CA VAL A 65 10.87 0.76 9.87
C VAL A 65 9.43 0.61 10.30
N SER A 66 9.21 0.24 11.56
CA SER A 66 7.91 0.31 12.23
C SER A 66 7.71 1.68 12.85
N ILE A 67 6.50 2.22 12.76
CA ILE A 67 6.09 3.50 13.35
C ILE A 67 4.91 3.24 14.27
N LYS A 68 5.07 3.60 15.55
CA LYS A 68 3.97 3.65 16.52
C LYS A 68 3.67 5.10 16.86
N SER A 69 2.41 5.47 16.73
CA SER A 69 1.90 6.79 17.10
C SER A 69 1.18 6.73 18.44
N TYR A 70 1.43 7.73 19.30
CA TYR A 70 0.87 7.82 20.64
C TYR A 70 0.27 9.20 20.87
N ALA A 71 -0.85 9.25 21.63
CA ALA A 71 -1.38 10.49 22.18
C ALA A 71 -2.03 10.26 23.54
N THR A 72 -2.15 11.36 24.28
CA THR A 72 -2.89 11.37 25.55
C THR A 72 -4.38 11.48 25.25
N PRO A 73 -5.22 10.59 25.79
CA PRO A 73 -6.66 10.68 25.62
C PRO A 73 -7.17 12.01 26.19
N ARG A 74 -7.55 12.94 25.31
CA ARG A 74 -8.18 14.19 25.74
C ARG A 74 -9.54 13.87 26.34
N GLY A 75 -9.74 14.20 27.63
CA GLY A 75 -11.02 14.00 28.27
C GLY A 75 -12.10 14.77 27.52
N TYR A 76 -13.12 14.05 27.05
CA TYR A 76 -14.34 14.68 26.53
C TYR A 76 -14.97 15.49 27.67
N ASN A 77 -14.89 16.81 27.62
CA ASN A 77 -15.79 17.65 28.38
C ASN A 77 -17.17 17.52 27.73
N ALA A 78 -18.05 16.72 28.35
CA ALA A 78 -19.45 16.51 27.96
C ALA A 78 -20.31 17.77 28.18
N TYR A 79 -19.87 18.94 27.71
CA TYR A 79 -20.67 20.16 27.67
C TYR A 79 -20.35 20.92 26.37
N GLY A 80 -21.14 20.66 25.35
CA GLY A 80 -21.07 21.41 24.10
C GLY A 80 -21.78 20.66 22.98
N ASN A 81 -22.99 21.06 22.69
CA ASN A 81 -23.76 20.68 21.52
C ASN A 81 -23.05 21.22 20.27
N GLY A 82 -22.09 20.48 19.76
CA GLY A 82 -21.36 20.84 18.55
C GLY A 82 -20.61 19.59 18.08
N GLY A 83 -20.95 19.08 16.91
CA GLY A 83 -20.34 17.90 16.29
C GLY A 83 -18.83 18.07 16.11
N GLY A 84 -18.05 17.81 17.15
CA GLY A 84 -16.61 17.71 17.12
C GLY A 84 -16.26 16.34 16.58
N ALA A 85 -15.70 16.29 15.37
CA ALA A 85 -15.13 15.09 14.81
C ALA A 85 -14.11 14.51 15.79
N SER A 86 -14.36 13.30 16.27
CA SER A 86 -13.33 12.49 16.92
C SER A 86 -12.19 12.31 15.90
N PRO A 87 -10.90 12.42 16.25
CA PRO A 87 -9.82 12.08 15.35
C PRO A 87 -9.91 10.63 14.81
N PHE A 88 -10.74 9.80 15.45
CA PHE A 88 -11.06 8.43 15.03
C PHE A 88 -12.31 8.31 14.14
N ASN A 89 -12.93 9.43 13.74
CA ASN A 89 -14.10 9.42 12.87
C ASN A 89 -13.70 9.42 11.37
N ASP A 90 -12.42 9.17 11.08
CA ASP A 90 -11.99 8.83 9.73
C ASP A 90 -12.37 7.36 9.48
N PRO A 91 -13.27 7.07 8.53
CA PRO A 91 -13.68 5.71 8.19
C PRO A 91 -12.50 4.79 7.89
N PHE A 92 -11.38 5.35 7.44
CA PHE A 92 -10.16 4.64 7.13
C PHE A 92 -9.42 4.23 8.43
N LEU A 93 -9.34 5.12 9.44
CA LEU A 93 -8.72 4.81 10.73
C LEU A 93 -9.59 3.87 11.57
N GLU A 94 -10.90 4.08 11.59
CA GLU A 94 -11.85 3.20 12.28
C GLU A 94 -11.81 1.77 11.70
N PHE A 95 -11.63 1.69 10.41
CA PHE A 95 -11.49 0.47 9.66
C PHE A 95 -10.17 -0.28 9.97
N PHE A 96 -9.04 0.41 10.12
CA PHE A 96 -7.72 -0.18 10.36
C PHE A 96 -7.44 -0.49 11.83
N PHE A 97 -7.98 0.31 12.76
CA PHE A 97 -7.63 0.22 14.19
C PHE A 97 -8.82 -0.19 15.06
N GLY A 98 -9.99 -0.43 14.47
CA GLY A 98 -11.20 -0.78 15.16
C GLY A 98 -11.87 0.43 15.83
N SER A 99 -13.21 0.41 15.92
CA SER A 99 -13.94 1.41 16.68
C SER A 99 -13.71 1.21 18.18
N PRO A 100 -13.26 2.21 18.94
CA PRO A 100 -13.05 2.08 20.38
C PRO A 100 -14.37 1.94 21.16
N ASN A 101 -15.50 1.83 20.50
CA ASN A 101 -16.83 1.97 21.10
C ASN A 101 -17.59 0.63 21.27
N GLY A 102 -16.97 -0.34 21.92
CA GLY A 102 -17.57 -1.61 22.31
C GLY A 102 -17.52 -1.86 23.81
N GLY A 103 -17.99 -0.96 24.66
CA GLY A 103 -18.06 -1.22 26.10
C GLY A 103 -18.83 -0.19 26.89
N ASN A 104 -20.02 -0.58 27.36
CA ASN A 104 -20.81 0.13 28.40
C ASN A 104 -19.96 0.31 29.66
N ARG A 105 -19.27 1.42 29.84
CA ARG A 105 -18.62 1.79 31.10
C ARG A 105 -19.49 2.78 31.86
N ARG A 106 -20.02 2.34 33.01
CA ARG A 106 -20.63 3.16 34.02
C ARG A 106 -19.68 4.26 34.48
N GLN A 107 -20.15 5.50 34.42
CA GLN A 107 -19.42 6.69 34.86
C GLN A 107 -19.16 6.63 36.35
N GLN A 108 -17.90 6.63 36.77
CA GLN A 108 -17.47 7.09 38.11
C GLN A 108 -16.76 8.43 37.93
N PRO A 109 -16.95 9.40 38.86
CA PRO A 109 -16.28 10.68 38.81
C PRO A 109 -14.76 10.49 39.03
N GLN A 110 -13.95 10.79 38.04
CA GLN A 110 -12.50 10.67 38.13
C GLN A 110 -11.84 12.02 38.42
N GLN A 111 -11.03 12.02 39.46
CA GLN A 111 -9.99 13.04 39.72
C GLN A 111 -9.06 13.19 38.54
N LYS A 112 -8.53 14.41 38.34
CA LYS A 112 -7.48 14.73 37.38
C LYS A 112 -6.23 13.88 37.68
N GLN A 113 -6.13 12.73 37.11
CA GLN A 113 -4.88 11.97 36.98
C GLN A 113 -4.40 12.16 35.55
N ASP A 114 -3.10 12.41 35.37
CA ASP A 114 -2.44 12.38 34.06
C ASP A 114 -2.73 11.01 33.45
N LYS A 115 -3.55 10.99 32.39
CA LYS A 115 -3.90 9.76 31.70
C LYS A 115 -2.65 9.28 30.97
N PRO A 116 -2.28 8.00 31.08
CA PRO A 116 -1.13 7.48 30.35
C PRO A 116 -1.36 7.63 28.84
N GLU A 117 -0.27 7.86 28.11
CA GLU A 117 -0.28 7.81 26.64
C GLU A 117 -0.88 6.50 26.15
N GLN A 118 -1.67 6.56 25.10
CA GLN A 118 -2.24 5.41 24.43
C GLN A 118 -1.71 5.34 23.01
N GLN A 119 -1.43 4.14 22.53
CA GLN A 119 -1.08 3.93 21.13
C GLN A 119 -2.32 4.23 20.28
N LEU A 120 -2.18 5.17 19.35
CA LEU A 120 -3.21 5.55 18.39
C LEU A 120 -3.18 4.67 17.15
N GLY A 121 -1.96 4.38 16.67
CA GLY A 121 -1.79 3.72 15.40
C GLY A 121 -0.46 2.99 15.26
N LEU A 122 -0.39 2.21 14.19
CA LEU A 122 0.76 1.44 13.77
C LEU A 122 0.89 1.53 12.25
N GLY A 123 2.09 1.79 11.77
CA GLY A 123 2.40 1.85 10.36
C GLY A 123 3.87 1.54 10.10
N SER A 124 4.28 1.77 8.89
CA SER A 124 5.65 1.62 8.42
C SER A 124 6.22 2.94 7.94
N GLY A 125 7.53 2.99 7.76
CA GLY A 125 8.23 4.11 7.14
C GLY A 125 9.43 3.63 6.34
N VAL A 126 9.92 4.46 5.43
CA VAL A 126 11.06 4.18 4.57
C VAL A 126 12.19 5.14 4.89
N ILE A 127 13.36 4.61 5.24
CA ILE A 127 14.59 5.40 5.44
C ILE A 127 15.09 5.86 4.08
N ILE A 128 15.17 7.19 3.89
CA ILE A 128 15.59 7.82 2.63
C ILE A 128 16.95 8.50 2.70
N SER A 129 17.53 8.57 3.89
CA SER A 129 18.87 9.13 4.06
C SER A 129 19.59 8.51 5.28
N PRO A 130 20.92 8.35 5.23
CA PRO A 130 21.68 7.70 6.28
C PRO A 130 21.72 8.46 7.61
N ASP A 131 21.34 9.74 7.60
CA ASP A 131 21.25 10.63 8.76
C ASP A 131 19.87 10.59 9.44
N GLY A 132 18.93 9.73 8.98
CA GLY A 132 17.68 9.46 9.70
C GLY A 132 16.42 10.16 9.19
N TYR A 133 16.38 10.63 7.94
CA TYR A 133 15.12 11.02 7.34
C TYR A 133 14.31 9.79 6.92
N ILE A 134 13.02 9.79 7.29
CA ILE A 134 12.07 8.71 7.05
C ILE A 134 10.84 9.30 6.38
N VAL A 135 10.38 8.67 5.31
CA VAL A 135 9.09 8.95 4.66
C VAL A 135 8.06 7.95 5.14
N THR A 136 6.85 8.43 5.40
CA THR A 136 5.69 7.62 5.75
C THR A 136 4.40 8.27 5.23
N ASN A 137 3.24 7.71 5.54
CA ASN A 137 1.96 8.35 5.27
C ASN A 137 1.59 9.37 6.34
N ASN A 138 0.87 10.43 5.94
CA ASN A 138 0.33 11.41 6.88
C ASN A 138 -0.65 10.76 7.86
N HIS A 139 -1.54 9.87 7.40
CA HIS A 139 -2.51 9.22 8.27
C HIS A 139 -1.89 8.32 9.36
N VAL A 140 -0.66 7.84 9.17
CA VAL A 140 0.07 7.04 10.19
C VAL A 140 0.45 7.90 11.39
N ILE A 141 0.68 9.21 11.18
CA ILE A 141 1.16 10.13 12.21
C ILE A 141 0.12 11.15 12.66
N ASP A 142 -1.04 11.19 12.00
CA ASP A 142 -2.06 12.21 12.27
C ASP A 142 -2.59 12.11 13.71
N GLY A 143 -2.67 13.25 14.39
CA GLY A 143 -3.09 13.31 15.78
C GLY A 143 -2.08 12.79 16.80
N ALA A 144 -0.90 12.31 16.39
CA ALA A 144 0.12 11.82 17.30
C ALA A 144 0.83 12.97 18.06
N GLU A 145 0.97 12.79 19.37
CA GLU A 145 1.78 13.65 20.24
C GLU A 145 3.24 13.15 20.32
N ARG A 146 3.43 11.84 20.18
CA ARG A 146 4.75 11.17 20.16
C ARG A 146 4.78 10.07 19.10
N LEU A 147 5.90 9.98 18.42
CA LEU A 147 6.19 8.94 17.42
C LEU A 147 7.38 8.11 17.88
N GLU A 148 7.23 6.81 17.86
CA GLU A 148 8.27 5.84 18.16
C GLU A 148 8.58 5.02 16.89
N ILE A 149 9.86 5.07 16.51
CA ILE A 149 10.37 4.34 15.34
C ILE A 149 11.18 3.15 15.83
N THR A 150 10.83 1.97 15.36
CA THR A 150 11.62 0.75 15.60
C THR A 150 12.26 0.31 14.28
N LEU A 151 13.59 0.24 14.27
CA LEU A 151 14.36 -0.26 13.13
C LEU A 151 14.27 -1.79 13.05
N ASN A 152 14.67 -2.36 11.92
CA ASN A 152 14.67 -3.81 11.72
C ASN A 152 15.66 -4.55 12.65
N ASP A 153 16.67 -3.86 13.20
CA ASP A 153 17.60 -4.35 14.21
C ASP A 153 17.13 -4.14 15.67
N ASN A 154 15.86 -3.78 15.87
CA ASN A 154 15.19 -3.50 17.14
C ASN A 154 15.66 -2.24 17.90
N ARG A 155 16.52 -1.41 17.33
CA ARG A 155 16.79 -0.09 17.91
C ARG A 155 15.56 0.79 17.80
N THR A 156 15.25 1.53 18.87
CA THR A 156 14.07 2.38 18.97
C THR A 156 14.46 3.83 19.14
N PHE A 157 13.78 4.73 18.44
CA PHE A 157 14.01 6.16 18.43
C PHE A 157 12.70 6.94 18.54
N ASN A 158 12.73 8.10 19.20
CA ASN A 158 11.65 9.07 19.03
C ASN A 158 11.89 9.88 17.76
N ALA A 159 10.84 10.07 16.97
CA ALA A 159 10.91 10.85 15.75
C ALA A 159 10.31 12.25 15.91
N LYS A 160 10.88 13.20 15.18
CA LYS A 160 10.32 14.54 14.97
C LYS A 160 9.62 14.58 13.62
N VAL A 161 8.44 15.17 13.57
CA VAL A 161 7.77 15.50 12.31
C VAL A 161 8.44 16.73 11.72
N ILE A 162 9.03 16.59 10.53
CA ILE A 162 9.61 17.71 9.78
C ILE A 162 8.52 18.46 9.02
N GLY A 163 7.56 17.70 8.48
CA GLY A 163 6.37 18.22 7.84
C GLY A 163 5.52 17.08 7.27
N SER A 164 4.29 17.43 6.94
CA SER A 164 3.37 16.48 6.30
C SER A 164 2.45 17.17 5.32
N ASP A 165 1.89 16.37 4.42
CA ASP A 165 0.92 16.80 3.44
C ASP A 165 -0.25 15.83 3.38
N ALA A 166 -1.35 16.27 3.98
CA ALA A 166 -2.57 15.47 4.04
C ALA A 166 -3.20 15.21 2.67
N SER A 167 -2.94 16.05 1.66
CA SER A 167 -3.57 15.90 0.35
C SER A 167 -2.91 14.84 -0.53
N THR A 168 -1.63 14.52 -0.31
CA THR A 168 -0.91 13.41 -0.94
C THR A 168 -0.71 12.24 0.01
N ASP A 169 -1.11 12.40 1.28
CA ASP A 169 -0.92 11.42 2.34
C ASP A 169 0.55 11.07 2.59
N ILE A 170 1.46 12.06 2.51
CA ILE A 170 2.89 11.88 2.75
C ILE A 170 3.36 12.70 3.95
N ALA A 171 4.24 12.13 4.76
CA ALA A 171 4.92 12.81 5.86
C ALA A 171 6.42 12.52 5.85
N LEU A 172 7.20 13.49 6.32
CA LEU A 172 8.63 13.41 6.50
C LEU A 172 8.97 13.49 7.98
N LEU A 173 9.67 12.48 8.47
CA LEU A 173 10.13 12.35 9.84
C LEU A 173 11.65 12.43 9.92
N LYS A 174 12.17 12.71 11.12
CA LYS A 174 13.59 12.70 11.43
C LYS A 174 13.84 11.99 12.75
N ILE A 175 14.75 11.04 12.75
CA ILE A 175 15.34 10.43 13.96
C ILE A 175 16.80 10.82 14.09
N GLU A 176 17.30 10.88 15.31
CA GLU A 176 18.71 11.17 15.61
C GLU A 176 19.52 9.85 15.56
N ALA A 177 19.93 9.49 14.36
CA ALA A 177 20.74 8.30 14.07
C ALA A 177 21.59 8.53 12.82
N GLU A 178 22.68 7.81 12.71
CA GLU A 178 23.62 7.88 11.59
C GLU A 178 23.92 6.47 11.04
N GLY A 179 24.40 6.42 9.81
CA GLY A 179 24.79 5.16 9.16
C GLY A 179 23.63 4.21 8.91
N LEU A 180 22.43 4.75 8.75
CA LEU A 180 21.24 3.95 8.52
C LEU A 180 21.20 3.37 7.09
N PRO A 181 20.64 2.16 6.92
CA PRO A 181 20.42 1.57 5.60
C PRO A 181 19.34 2.38 4.85
N VAL A 182 19.62 2.76 3.61
CA VAL A 182 18.76 3.59 2.78
C VAL A 182 18.25 2.77 1.60
N ILE A 183 16.96 2.88 1.28
CA ILE A 183 16.40 2.36 0.04
C ILE A 183 16.64 3.40 -1.08
N PRO A 184 17.35 3.03 -2.16
CA PRO A 184 17.56 3.93 -3.29
C PRO A 184 16.22 4.36 -3.91
N ILE A 185 16.07 5.64 -4.24
CA ILE A 185 14.83 6.13 -4.84
C ILE A 185 14.88 5.94 -6.36
N GLY A 186 14.05 5.04 -6.87
CA GLY A 186 13.86 4.75 -8.28
C GLY A 186 12.98 5.77 -9.02
N ASP A 187 12.71 5.47 -10.29
CA ASP A 187 11.87 6.26 -11.18
C ASP A 187 10.50 5.59 -11.36
N SER A 188 9.48 6.12 -10.65
CA SER A 188 8.11 5.61 -10.76
C SER A 188 7.46 5.93 -12.12
N ASP A 189 7.94 6.94 -12.83
CA ASP A 189 7.35 7.33 -14.12
C ASP A 189 7.76 6.37 -15.23
N ALA A 190 8.95 5.76 -15.09
CA ALA A 190 9.46 4.74 -16.00
C ALA A 190 8.78 3.37 -15.84
N LEU A 191 8.11 3.09 -14.71
CA LEU A 191 7.40 1.83 -14.49
C LEU A 191 6.36 1.55 -15.57
N LYS A 192 6.21 0.28 -15.93
CA LYS A 192 5.20 -0.19 -16.87
C LYS A 192 4.22 -1.14 -16.18
N VAL A 193 2.98 -1.13 -16.65
CA VAL A 193 1.98 -2.13 -16.23
C VAL A 193 2.50 -3.52 -16.59
N GLY A 194 2.39 -4.46 -15.64
CA GLY A 194 2.92 -5.82 -15.75
C GLY A 194 4.31 -6.01 -15.16
N GLU A 195 5.05 -4.94 -14.81
CA GLU A 195 6.34 -5.08 -14.12
C GLU A 195 6.16 -5.57 -12.68
N TRP A 196 7.08 -6.43 -12.23
CA TRP A 196 7.10 -6.94 -10.88
C TRP A 196 7.46 -5.85 -9.87
N VAL A 197 6.74 -5.85 -8.74
CA VAL A 197 7.02 -4.99 -7.60
C VAL A 197 6.86 -5.77 -6.30
N LEU A 198 7.54 -5.29 -5.24
CA LEU A 198 7.44 -5.83 -3.90
C LEU A 198 6.92 -4.75 -2.96
N ALA A 199 5.91 -5.09 -2.16
CA ALA A 199 5.47 -4.26 -1.06
C ALA A 199 6.17 -4.73 0.23
N VAL A 200 6.89 -3.82 0.87
CA VAL A 200 7.67 -4.05 2.09
C VAL A 200 7.13 -3.20 3.21
N GLY A 201 6.81 -3.82 4.34
CA GLY A 201 6.35 -3.14 5.54
C GLY A 201 6.92 -3.77 6.80
N ASN A 202 6.83 -3.07 7.93
CA ASN A 202 7.23 -3.58 9.25
C ASN A 202 6.09 -3.38 10.26
N PRO A 203 4.98 -4.12 10.11
CA PRO A 203 3.75 -3.87 10.87
C PRO A 203 3.87 -4.11 12.37
N PHE A 204 4.83 -4.91 12.82
CA PHE A 204 4.90 -5.33 14.23
C PHE A 204 6.22 -4.96 14.92
N GLY A 205 7.14 -4.34 14.21
CA GLY A 205 8.44 -3.92 14.76
C GLY A 205 9.41 -5.08 15.06
N PHE A 206 9.14 -6.29 14.55
CA PHE A 206 10.02 -7.43 14.73
C PHE A 206 10.81 -7.74 13.46
N THR A 207 10.10 -8.07 12.39
CA THR A 207 10.66 -8.38 11.08
C THR A 207 9.81 -7.77 9.99
N SER A 208 10.47 -7.24 8.96
CA SER A 208 9.76 -6.73 7.80
C SER A 208 9.03 -7.84 7.06
N THR A 209 7.83 -7.52 6.59
CA THR A 209 7.01 -8.39 5.75
C THR A 209 7.19 -7.96 4.30
N VAL A 210 7.39 -8.91 3.41
CA VAL A 210 7.52 -8.69 1.97
C VAL A 210 6.43 -9.47 1.24
N THR A 211 5.72 -8.79 0.36
CA THR A 211 4.77 -9.40 -0.58
C THR A 211 5.10 -8.98 -1.99
N THR A 212 4.78 -9.79 -2.99
CA THR A 212 5.06 -9.47 -4.39
C THR A 212 3.79 -9.46 -5.22
N GLY A 213 3.81 -8.68 -6.27
CA GLY A 213 2.79 -8.56 -7.28
C GLY A 213 3.31 -7.80 -8.48
N ILE A 214 2.41 -7.28 -9.30
CA ILE A 214 2.76 -6.49 -10.49
C ILE A 214 2.19 -5.08 -10.40
N VAL A 215 2.69 -4.18 -11.20
CA VAL A 215 2.03 -2.90 -11.49
C VAL A 215 0.75 -3.21 -12.27
N SER A 216 -0.41 -3.12 -11.63
CA SER A 216 -1.71 -3.41 -12.23
C SER A 216 -2.24 -2.22 -13.03
N ALA A 217 -1.98 -0.99 -12.57
CA ALA A 217 -2.32 0.26 -13.26
C ALA A 217 -1.45 1.42 -12.74
N LYS A 218 -1.46 2.53 -13.48
CA LYS A 218 -0.82 3.80 -13.09
C LYS A 218 -1.84 4.93 -13.14
N ALA A 219 -1.54 6.03 -12.43
CA ALA A 219 -2.37 7.24 -12.37
C ALA A 219 -3.83 6.95 -11.94
N ARG A 220 -4.03 6.03 -10.99
CA ARG A 220 -5.36 5.73 -10.48
C ARG A 220 -5.82 6.78 -9.48
N SER A 221 -7.10 7.20 -9.66
CA SER A 221 -7.87 7.89 -8.64
C SER A 221 -8.88 6.89 -8.05
N ILE A 222 -8.98 6.86 -6.73
CA ILE A 222 -9.88 5.95 -6.01
C ILE A 222 -11.07 6.69 -5.39
N GLY A 223 -11.12 8.03 -5.49
CA GLY A 223 -12.24 8.89 -5.12
C GLY A 223 -12.74 8.78 -3.69
N SER A 224 -12.54 7.63 -3.07
CA SER A 224 -13.00 7.30 -1.72
C SER A 224 -11.96 7.59 -0.64
N ALA A 225 -10.68 7.57 -0.96
CA ALA A 225 -9.61 7.91 -0.01
C ALA A 225 -9.62 9.40 0.37
N THR A 226 -10.33 10.21 -0.41
CA THR A 226 -10.42 11.66 -0.23
C THR A 226 -11.81 12.13 0.21
N GLN A 227 -12.72 11.26 0.58
CA GLN A 227 -14.02 11.67 1.13
C GLN A 227 -13.81 12.52 2.39
N GLY A 228 -13.99 13.82 2.24
CA GLY A 228 -13.70 14.83 3.26
C GLY A 228 -12.41 15.64 3.03
N ARG A 229 -11.61 15.34 2.01
CA ARG A 229 -10.42 16.11 1.62
C ARG A 229 -10.63 16.76 0.25
N PRO A 230 -11.09 18.00 0.17
CA PRO A 230 -11.54 18.62 -1.10
C PRO A 230 -10.44 18.81 -2.16
N MET A 231 -9.18 18.54 -1.86
CA MET A 231 -8.03 18.76 -2.74
C MET A 231 -7.03 17.62 -2.74
N GLY A 232 -7.49 16.38 -2.57
CA GLY A 232 -6.60 15.21 -2.64
C GLY A 232 -5.98 15.04 -4.02
N ILE A 233 -4.66 14.84 -4.08
CA ILE A 233 -3.96 14.50 -5.31
C ILE A 233 -3.88 12.99 -5.39
N GLU A 234 -4.69 12.43 -6.27
CA GLU A 234 -4.76 11.00 -6.51
C GLU A 234 -4.10 10.66 -7.85
N SER A 235 -2.95 10.06 -7.81
CA SER A 235 -2.24 9.53 -8.99
C SER A 235 -1.46 8.28 -8.56
N TYR A 236 -2.19 7.29 -8.04
CA TYR A 236 -1.60 6.12 -7.43
C TYR A 236 -1.07 5.11 -8.45
N ILE A 237 -0.01 4.38 -8.03
CA ILE A 237 0.34 3.09 -8.61
C ILE A 237 -0.60 2.06 -7.98
N GLN A 238 -1.32 1.32 -8.81
CA GLN A 238 -2.10 0.16 -8.37
C GLN A 238 -1.26 -1.10 -8.52
N THR A 239 -1.29 -1.98 -7.51
CA THR A 239 -0.63 -3.30 -7.52
C THR A 239 -1.52 -4.34 -6.88
N ASP A 240 -1.30 -5.60 -7.23
CA ASP A 240 -1.86 -6.77 -6.57
C ASP A 240 -0.91 -7.39 -5.53
N ALA A 241 0.24 -6.76 -5.26
CA ALA A 241 1.02 -7.08 -4.07
C ALA A 241 0.18 -6.85 -2.82
N ALA A 242 0.13 -7.82 -1.91
CA ALA A 242 -0.74 -7.76 -0.75
C ALA A 242 -0.26 -6.69 0.25
N VAL A 243 -1.05 -5.65 0.44
CA VAL A 243 -0.87 -4.64 1.48
C VAL A 243 -1.95 -4.84 2.54
N ASN A 244 -1.55 -4.92 3.79
CA ASN A 244 -2.42 -5.10 4.94
C ASN A 244 -2.17 -3.99 5.97
N PRO A 245 -3.03 -3.84 7.01
CA PRO A 245 -2.82 -2.93 8.11
C PRO A 245 -1.40 -3.02 8.69
N GLY A 246 -0.74 -1.86 8.83
CA GLY A 246 0.64 -1.75 9.27
C GLY A 246 1.68 -1.66 8.13
N ASN A 247 1.36 -2.06 6.89
CA ASN A 247 2.24 -1.83 5.74
C ASN A 247 2.13 -0.40 5.18
N SER A 248 1.10 0.38 5.58
CA SER A 248 0.96 1.79 5.20
C SER A 248 2.18 2.60 5.60
N GLY A 249 2.70 3.41 4.69
CA GLY A 249 3.95 4.14 4.84
C GLY A 249 5.21 3.34 4.49
N GLY A 250 5.09 2.04 4.25
CA GLY A 250 6.17 1.17 3.80
C GLY A 250 6.51 1.34 2.32
N ALA A 251 7.51 0.60 1.86
CA ALA A 251 8.04 0.72 0.52
C ALA A 251 7.25 -0.12 -0.50
N LEU A 252 7.02 0.44 -1.69
CA LEU A 252 6.82 -0.32 -2.92
C LEU A 252 8.12 -0.23 -3.71
N VAL A 253 8.77 -1.36 -3.98
CA VAL A 253 10.07 -1.40 -4.69
C VAL A 253 9.98 -2.22 -5.96
N ASN A 254 10.85 -1.92 -6.91
CA ASN A 254 11.02 -2.74 -8.10
C ASN A 254 11.94 -3.95 -7.82
N ILE A 255 12.16 -4.79 -8.82
CA ILE A 255 13.01 -5.98 -8.71
C ILE A 255 14.49 -5.70 -8.43
N ASN A 256 14.93 -4.46 -8.62
CA ASN A 256 16.29 -4.03 -8.29
C ASN A 256 16.42 -3.53 -6.84
N GLY A 257 15.31 -3.53 -6.06
CA GLY A 257 15.27 -2.98 -4.70
C GLY A 257 15.21 -1.46 -4.66
N GLU A 258 14.83 -0.78 -5.76
CA GLU A 258 14.66 0.66 -5.80
C GLU A 258 13.23 1.05 -5.43
N LEU A 259 13.10 2.06 -4.57
CA LEU A 259 11.81 2.61 -4.14
C LEU A 259 11.08 3.24 -5.33
N VAL A 260 9.90 2.77 -5.65
CA VAL A 260 9.04 3.30 -6.72
C VAL A 260 7.73 3.89 -6.19
N GLY A 261 7.40 3.62 -4.92
CA GLY A 261 6.23 4.22 -4.28
C GLY A 261 6.21 4.00 -2.77
N ILE A 262 5.29 4.71 -2.11
CA ILE A 262 4.96 4.53 -0.68
C ILE A 262 3.58 3.88 -0.59
N ASN A 263 3.51 2.69 0.00
CA ASN A 263 2.24 1.98 0.21
C ASN A 263 1.31 2.83 1.06
N THR A 264 0.06 3.05 0.62
CA THR A 264 -0.82 3.99 1.31
C THR A 264 -2.23 3.44 1.60
N ALA A 265 -2.84 2.74 0.67
CA ALA A 265 -4.24 2.34 0.79
C ALA A 265 -4.52 1.00 0.12
N ILE A 266 -5.64 0.38 0.51
CA ILE A 266 -6.27 -0.71 -0.20
C ILE A 266 -7.70 -0.33 -0.57
N TYR A 267 -8.19 -0.82 -1.70
CA TYR A 267 -9.62 -0.77 -1.97
C TYR A 267 -10.26 -2.07 -1.47
N SER A 268 -11.08 -1.96 -0.44
CA SER A 268 -11.70 -3.12 0.20
C SER A 268 -13.05 -2.73 0.80
N GLN A 269 -14.03 -3.62 0.69
CA GLN A 269 -15.32 -3.48 1.36
C GLN A 269 -15.32 -4.04 2.79
N THR A 270 -14.36 -4.91 3.09
CA THR A 270 -14.28 -5.64 4.37
C THR A 270 -13.06 -5.25 5.21
N GLY A 271 -12.15 -4.44 4.63
CA GLY A 271 -10.94 -4.01 5.25
C GLY A 271 -9.73 -4.90 5.11
N ASN A 272 -9.91 -6.02 4.55
CA ASN A 272 -8.82 -6.91 4.24
C ASN A 272 -8.42 -6.74 2.77
N TYR A 273 -7.19 -7.07 2.45
CA TYR A 273 -6.69 -7.12 1.09
C TYR A 273 -7.63 -7.92 0.17
N ALA A 274 -8.02 -7.30 -0.94
CA ALA A 274 -8.95 -7.85 -1.93
C ALA A 274 -8.40 -7.79 -3.38
N GLY A 275 -7.07 -7.76 -3.54
CA GLY A 275 -6.42 -7.69 -4.86
C GLY A 275 -6.14 -6.26 -5.36
N TYR A 276 -6.44 -5.23 -4.57
CA TYR A 276 -6.28 -3.83 -4.96
C TYR A 276 -5.51 -3.08 -3.87
N SER A 277 -4.24 -2.86 -4.11
CA SER A 277 -3.36 -2.03 -3.27
C SER A 277 -2.90 -0.82 -4.05
N PHE A 278 -2.61 0.28 -3.34
CA PHE A 278 -2.24 1.56 -3.91
C PHE A 278 -1.01 2.13 -3.23
N ALA A 279 -0.15 2.75 -4.02
CA ALA A 279 1.04 3.43 -3.53
C ALA A 279 1.18 4.81 -4.16
N VAL A 280 1.67 5.78 -3.38
CA VAL A 280 2.03 7.12 -3.86
C VAL A 280 3.33 7.00 -4.65
N PRO A 281 3.38 7.41 -5.94
CA PRO A 281 4.59 7.31 -6.77
C PRO A 281 5.75 8.12 -6.23
N THR A 282 6.99 7.66 -6.44
CA THR A 282 8.20 8.39 -6.01
C THR A 282 8.35 9.75 -6.69
N SER A 283 7.82 9.97 -7.89
CA SER A 283 7.79 11.29 -8.54
C SER A 283 7.05 12.33 -7.68
N ILE A 284 5.92 11.96 -7.07
CA ILE A 284 5.19 12.81 -6.12
C ILE A 284 5.96 12.91 -4.80
N VAL A 285 6.42 11.79 -4.24
CA VAL A 285 7.14 11.75 -2.96
C VAL A 285 8.37 12.65 -3.01
N LYS A 286 9.21 12.57 -4.05
CA LYS A 286 10.41 13.42 -4.23
C LYS A 286 10.08 14.91 -4.14
N LYS A 287 9.01 15.34 -4.83
CA LYS A 287 8.58 16.74 -4.78
C LYS A 287 8.19 17.14 -3.36
N ILE A 288 7.34 16.35 -2.70
CA ILE A 288 6.84 16.66 -1.35
C ILE A 288 7.98 16.76 -0.34
N ILE A 289 8.89 15.78 -0.29
CA ILE A 289 10.02 15.80 0.65
C ILE A 289 11.01 16.95 0.37
N THR A 290 11.20 17.30 -0.91
CA THR A 290 12.05 18.44 -1.28
C THR A 290 11.44 19.74 -0.79
N ASP A 291 10.16 19.96 -1.04
CA ASP A 291 9.47 21.17 -0.60
C ASP A 291 9.44 21.28 0.93
N ILE A 292 9.11 20.18 1.63
CA ILE A 292 9.10 20.16 3.10
C ILE A 292 10.49 20.48 3.67
N LYS A 293 11.56 19.89 3.11
CA LYS A 293 12.95 20.17 3.56
C LYS A 293 13.36 21.61 3.31
N GLN A 294 12.95 22.20 2.20
CA GLN A 294 13.38 23.54 1.79
C GLN A 294 12.52 24.64 2.39
N TYR A 295 11.21 24.45 2.47
CA TYR A 295 10.24 25.48 2.82
C TYR A 295 9.43 25.17 4.09
N GLY A 296 9.57 23.99 4.66
CA GLY A 296 8.76 23.52 5.78
C GLY A 296 7.31 23.14 5.40
N THR A 297 6.90 23.38 4.16
CA THR A 297 5.54 23.16 3.65
C THR A 297 5.58 22.93 2.14
N VAL A 298 4.60 22.20 1.63
CA VAL A 298 4.49 21.85 0.20
C VAL A 298 4.08 23.07 -0.61
N GLN A 299 4.81 23.36 -1.68
CA GLN A 299 4.52 24.43 -2.62
C GLN A 299 3.66 23.88 -3.77
N ARG A 300 2.48 24.50 -4.01
CA ARG A 300 1.56 24.13 -5.08
C ARG A 300 1.16 25.33 -5.91
N ALA A 301 1.18 25.14 -7.22
CA ALA A 301 0.50 26.04 -8.14
C ALA A 301 -0.98 25.68 -8.19
N VAL A 302 -1.85 26.66 -8.06
CA VAL A 302 -3.30 26.49 -8.22
C VAL A 302 -3.72 27.16 -9.53
N LEU A 303 -4.31 26.36 -10.43
CA LEU A 303 -4.94 26.90 -11.63
C LEU A 303 -6.40 27.21 -11.32
N GLY A 304 -6.75 28.50 -11.25
CA GLY A 304 -8.10 28.99 -10.93
C GLY A 304 -9.06 28.84 -12.10
N VAL A 305 -9.33 27.61 -12.52
CA VAL A 305 -10.31 27.30 -13.58
C VAL A 305 -11.47 26.47 -13.03
N ALA A 306 -12.68 26.79 -13.44
CA ALA A 306 -13.82 25.91 -13.27
C ALA A 306 -14.10 25.20 -14.59
N TYR A 307 -14.21 23.88 -14.56
CA TYR A 307 -14.62 23.11 -15.74
C TYR A 307 -15.95 22.40 -15.47
N ARG A 308 -16.66 22.11 -16.53
CA ARG A 308 -17.88 21.31 -16.51
C ARG A 308 -17.73 20.23 -17.57
N GLU A 309 -17.95 18.98 -17.18
CA GLU A 309 -18.05 17.90 -18.16
C GLU A 309 -19.24 18.17 -19.08
N LEU A 310 -18.98 18.09 -20.38
CA LEU A 310 -20.05 18.05 -21.38
C LEU A 310 -20.59 16.61 -21.38
N THR A 311 -21.73 16.41 -20.75
CA THR A 311 -22.50 15.16 -20.95
C THR A 311 -23.04 15.14 -22.36
N PRO A 312 -22.94 14.02 -23.10
CA PRO A 312 -23.50 13.89 -24.44
C PRO A 312 -25.01 14.05 -24.46
#